data_b22fdcb5e86027a36ec4143f843dd2b0
#
_entry.id   b22fdcb5e86027a36ec4143f843dd2b0
#
_cell.length_a   1.000
_cell.length_b   1.000
_cell.length_c   1.000
_cell.angle_alpha   90.00
_cell.angle_beta   90.00
_cell.angle_gamma   90.00
#
_symmetry.space_group_name_H-M   'P 1'
#
loop_
_entity.id
_entity.type
_entity.pdbx_description
1 polymer ?
#
loop_
_entity_poly.entity_id
_entity_poly.type
_entity_poly.pdbx_seq_one_letter_code
_entity_poly.pdbx_strand_id
1 'polypeptide(L)'
;MIVLFDFDGVIADTETQYTEFWNRIGREYLGQEEFGHTIKGQTLVQIFGKYFEGMDREQEEIVPQLNEFEANMSYDYIPGAQAFMKELKAAGIPMAIVTSSNDIKMSNAYKAHPELLEMVDKVLTSEYFSKSKPDPECFLKGMEILGGTPGETVVFEDSFHGLTAGRASGAKVIGLATTNKREAIAPLCDMVIDNFTYLSLRDLI
;
A
#
# COMPACT_ATOMS: atom_id res chain seq x y z
N MET A 1 1.14 -18.64 -11.05
CA MET A 1 0.85 -17.19 -10.85
C MET A 1 0.61 -16.93 -9.37
N ILE A 2 1.16 -15.85 -8.81
CA ILE A 2 0.85 -15.33 -7.47
C ILE A 2 0.45 -13.85 -7.58
N VAL A 3 -0.25 -13.34 -6.58
CA VAL A 3 -0.71 -11.94 -6.56
C VAL A 3 -0.23 -11.24 -5.29
N LEU A 4 0.36 -10.07 -5.44
CA LEU A 4 0.80 -9.21 -4.35
C LEU A 4 0.04 -7.88 -4.40
N PHE A 5 -0.62 -7.54 -3.31
CA PHE A 5 -1.38 -6.30 -3.18
C PHE A 5 -0.65 -5.34 -2.23
N ASP A 6 -0.51 -4.07 -2.61
CA ASP A 6 -0.40 -3.06 -1.58
C ASP A 6 -1.71 -2.97 -0.78
N PHE A 7 -1.71 -2.25 0.32
CA PHE A 7 -2.88 -2.12 1.18
C PHE A 7 -3.60 -0.78 1.00
N ASP A 8 -2.90 0.30 1.26
CA ASP A 8 -3.46 1.66 1.24
C ASP A 8 -3.70 2.13 -0.20
N GLY A 9 -4.91 2.58 -0.50
CA GLY A 9 -5.28 2.97 -1.88
C GLY A 9 -5.44 1.80 -2.86
N VAL A 10 -5.17 0.56 -2.43
CA VAL A 10 -5.35 -0.66 -3.24
C VAL A 10 -6.45 -1.54 -2.66
N ILE A 11 -6.30 -2.02 -1.44
CA ILE A 11 -7.33 -2.82 -0.75
C ILE A 11 -8.27 -1.91 0.04
N ALA A 12 -7.72 -0.96 0.80
CA ALA A 12 -8.47 -0.04 1.65
C ALA A 12 -8.39 1.41 1.14
N ASP A 13 -9.52 2.12 1.17
CA ASP A 13 -9.65 3.54 0.79
C ASP A 13 -9.22 4.44 1.96
N THR A 14 -7.92 4.50 2.19
CA THR A 14 -7.30 5.23 3.30
C THR A 14 -6.58 6.52 2.88
N GLU A 15 -6.23 6.64 1.61
CA GLU A 15 -5.31 7.66 1.09
C GLU A 15 -5.81 9.11 1.23
N THR A 16 -7.13 9.34 1.06
CA THR A 16 -7.70 10.68 1.26
C THR A 16 -7.59 11.10 2.73
N GLN A 17 -7.87 10.18 3.66
CA GLN A 17 -7.79 10.41 5.10
C GLN A 17 -6.35 10.70 5.54
N TYR A 18 -5.36 9.95 5.01
CA TYR A 18 -3.94 10.23 5.26
C TYR A 18 -3.50 11.58 4.68
N THR A 19 -3.99 11.93 3.50
CA THR A 19 -3.67 13.24 2.90
C THR A 19 -4.12 14.38 3.81
N GLU A 20 -5.32 14.31 4.37
CA GLU A 20 -5.84 15.32 5.29
C GLU A 20 -5.05 15.38 6.60
N PHE A 21 -4.74 14.22 7.19
CA PHE A 21 -3.91 14.12 8.40
C PHE A 21 -2.52 14.77 8.18
N TRP A 22 -1.82 14.32 7.14
CA TRP A 22 -0.46 14.80 6.87
C TRP A 22 -0.41 16.24 6.36
N ASN A 23 -1.45 16.75 5.69
CA ASN A 23 -1.56 18.18 5.38
C ASN A 23 -1.68 19.01 6.67
N ARG A 24 -2.41 18.53 7.68
CA ARG A 24 -2.47 19.19 8.98
C ARG A 24 -1.09 19.19 9.67
N ILE A 25 -0.42 18.06 9.73
CA ILE A 25 0.95 17.94 10.27
C ILE A 25 1.92 18.83 9.50
N GLY A 26 1.86 18.84 8.18
CA GLY A 26 2.70 19.69 7.32
C GLY A 26 2.52 21.17 7.60
N ARG A 27 1.27 21.65 7.77
CA ARG A 27 1.00 23.06 8.15
C ARG A 27 1.56 23.40 9.53
N GLU A 28 1.31 22.53 10.49
CA GLU A 28 1.63 22.77 11.90
C GLU A 28 3.14 22.80 12.16
N TYR A 29 3.89 21.84 11.60
CA TYR A 29 5.30 21.67 11.93
C TYR A 29 6.28 22.12 10.84
N LEU A 30 5.85 22.16 9.56
CA LEU A 30 6.74 22.43 8.42
C LEU A 30 6.34 23.69 7.62
N GLY A 31 5.15 24.27 7.88
CA GLY A 31 4.61 25.38 7.08
C GLY A 31 4.24 24.97 5.65
N GLN A 32 3.94 23.68 5.39
CA GLN A 32 3.63 23.13 4.07
C GLN A 32 2.15 22.74 3.97
N GLU A 33 1.41 23.33 3.03
CA GLU A 33 -0.04 23.12 2.87
C GLU A 33 -0.41 21.75 2.30
N GLU A 34 0.36 21.24 1.34
CA GLU A 34 0.07 20.00 0.60
C GLU A 34 1.07 18.88 0.91
N PHE A 35 1.53 18.81 2.16
CA PHE A 35 2.55 17.87 2.58
C PHE A 35 2.10 16.41 2.39
N GLY A 36 0.84 16.08 2.67
CA GLY A 36 0.29 14.75 2.49
C GLY A 36 0.43 14.20 1.07
N HIS A 37 0.36 15.05 0.04
CA HIS A 37 0.60 14.63 -1.35
C HIS A 37 2.07 14.30 -1.63
N THR A 38 2.99 14.95 -0.91
CA THR A 38 4.44 14.80 -1.13
C THR A 38 4.98 13.46 -0.60
N ILE A 39 4.33 12.90 0.42
CA ILE A 39 4.84 11.73 1.15
C ILE A 39 4.16 10.41 0.80
N LYS A 40 3.25 10.40 -0.16
CA LYS A 40 2.51 9.18 -0.55
C LYS A 40 3.43 8.01 -0.86
N GLY A 41 3.09 6.83 -0.32
CA GLY A 41 3.85 5.60 -0.49
C GLY A 41 5.15 5.51 0.32
N GLN A 42 5.47 6.52 1.17
CA GLN A 42 6.64 6.50 2.06
C GLN A 42 6.28 5.90 3.42
N THR A 43 7.25 5.20 4.02
CA THR A 43 7.14 4.75 5.41
C THR A 43 7.34 5.92 6.38
N LEU A 44 6.85 5.78 7.62
CA LEU A 44 7.06 6.79 8.67
C LEU A 44 8.55 7.09 8.88
N VAL A 45 9.41 6.07 8.82
CA VAL A 45 10.88 6.22 8.93
C VAL A 45 11.43 7.11 7.81
N GLN A 46 10.95 6.92 6.57
CA GLN A 46 11.37 7.76 5.44
C GLN A 46 10.87 9.20 5.59
N ILE A 47 9.63 9.38 6.05
CA ILE A 47 9.04 10.70 6.28
C ILE A 47 9.83 11.44 7.34
N PHE A 48 10.08 10.82 8.48
CA PHE A 48 10.83 11.43 9.58
C PHE A 48 12.28 11.72 9.20
N GLY A 49 12.97 10.76 8.61
CA GLY A 49 14.37 10.95 8.20
C GLY A 49 14.57 12.03 7.14
N LYS A 50 13.57 12.27 6.28
CA LYS A 50 13.69 13.25 5.19
C LYS A 50 13.17 14.64 5.54
N TYR A 51 12.09 14.74 6.30
CA TYR A 51 11.37 15.99 6.52
C TYR A 51 11.40 16.49 7.97
N PHE A 52 11.72 15.61 8.92
CA PHE A 52 11.78 15.91 10.35
C PHE A 52 13.15 15.57 10.97
N GLU A 53 14.20 15.51 10.14
CA GLU A 53 15.57 15.28 10.64
C GLU A 53 15.96 16.35 11.64
N GLY A 54 16.39 15.92 12.87
CA GLY A 54 16.73 16.81 13.96
C GLY A 54 15.53 17.43 14.72
N MET A 55 14.31 17.01 14.41
CA MET A 55 13.07 17.44 15.07
C MET A 55 12.52 16.31 15.97
N ASP A 56 13.33 15.81 16.88
CA ASP A 56 13.01 14.63 17.69
C ASP A 56 11.74 14.84 18.54
N ARG A 57 11.58 16.04 19.11
CA ARG A 57 10.39 16.39 19.89
C ARG A 57 9.11 16.35 19.05
N GLU A 58 9.14 16.92 17.86
CA GLU A 58 8.00 16.94 16.95
C GLU A 58 7.66 15.51 16.47
N GLN A 59 8.65 14.66 16.22
CA GLN A 59 8.45 13.25 15.91
C GLN A 59 7.74 12.53 17.08
N GLU A 60 8.18 12.76 18.33
CA GLU A 60 7.53 12.21 19.53
C GLU A 60 6.09 12.70 19.71
N GLU A 61 5.77 13.93 19.31
CA GLU A 61 4.42 14.50 19.36
C GLU A 61 3.52 13.96 18.21
N ILE A 62 4.07 13.68 17.03
CA ILE A 62 3.33 13.21 15.85
C ILE A 62 2.92 11.73 15.99
N VAL A 63 3.79 10.86 16.51
CA VAL A 63 3.52 9.41 16.60
C VAL A 63 2.22 9.08 17.34
N PRO A 64 1.94 9.64 18.54
CA PRO A 64 0.65 9.39 19.22
C PRO A 64 -0.56 9.89 18.40
N GLN A 65 -0.43 11.04 17.74
CA GLN A 65 -1.51 11.60 16.91
C GLN A 65 -1.79 10.69 15.70
N LEU A 66 -0.73 10.15 15.07
CA LEU A 66 -0.87 9.20 13.97
C LEU A 66 -1.55 7.91 14.45
N ASN A 67 -1.11 7.36 15.57
CA ASN A 67 -1.70 6.15 16.14
C ASN A 67 -3.19 6.34 16.50
N GLU A 68 -3.56 7.48 17.07
CA GLU A 68 -4.96 7.83 17.35
C GLU A 68 -5.77 7.99 16.06
N PHE A 69 -5.23 8.67 15.07
CA PHE A 69 -5.85 8.81 13.77
C PHE A 69 -6.08 7.44 13.11
N GLU A 70 -5.07 6.57 13.05
CA GLU A 70 -5.15 5.23 12.48
C GLU A 70 -6.11 4.30 13.23
N ALA A 71 -6.28 4.49 14.55
CA ALA A 71 -7.24 3.72 15.34
C ALA A 71 -8.70 4.11 15.06
N ASN A 72 -8.94 5.32 14.55
CA ASN A 72 -10.28 5.87 14.33
C ASN A 72 -10.62 6.08 12.84
N MET A 73 -9.69 5.84 11.91
CA MET A 73 -9.95 6.02 10.49
C MET A 73 -10.83 4.89 9.93
N SER A 74 -11.50 5.15 8.80
CA SER A 74 -12.20 4.13 8.04
C SER A 74 -11.20 3.27 7.26
N TYR A 75 -11.49 1.97 7.20
CA TYR A 75 -10.76 0.98 6.38
C TYR A 75 -11.65 0.41 5.28
N ASP A 76 -12.60 1.19 4.76
CA ASP A 76 -13.52 0.75 3.71
C ASP A 76 -12.75 0.16 2.51
N TYR A 77 -13.23 -0.95 1.98
CA TYR A 77 -12.61 -1.56 0.81
C TYR A 77 -12.70 -0.67 -0.43
N ILE A 78 -11.64 -0.61 -1.21
CA ILE A 78 -11.71 -0.12 -2.60
C ILE A 78 -12.78 -0.93 -3.35
N PRO A 79 -13.65 -0.29 -4.15
CA PRO A 79 -14.74 -0.98 -4.84
C PRO A 79 -14.29 -2.22 -5.59
N GLY A 80 -14.90 -3.36 -5.27
CA GLY A 80 -14.61 -4.65 -5.88
C GLY A 80 -13.42 -5.41 -5.31
N ALA A 81 -12.56 -4.80 -4.49
CA ALA A 81 -11.34 -5.44 -3.96
C ALA A 81 -11.64 -6.75 -3.21
N GLN A 82 -12.58 -6.72 -2.26
CA GLN A 82 -12.95 -7.91 -1.49
C GLN A 82 -13.48 -9.04 -2.40
N ALA A 83 -14.32 -8.69 -3.39
CA ALA A 83 -14.89 -9.68 -4.31
C ALA A 83 -13.80 -10.32 -5.18
N PHE A 84 -12.87 -9.52 -5.69
CA PHE A 84 -11.76 -9.98 -6.50
C PHE A 84 -10.79 -10.88 -5.69
N MET A 85 -10.45 -10.51 -4.46
CA MET A 85 -9.64 -11.35 -3.57
C MET A 85 -10.32 -12.70 -3.29
N LYS A 86 -11.64 -12.72 -3.07
CA LYS A 86 -12.41 -13.96 -2.93
C LYS A 86 -12.41 -14.82 -4.20
N GLU A 87 -12.47 -14.22 -5.38
CA GLU A 87 -12.35 -14.92 -6.66
C GLU A 87 -10.97 -15.59 -6.80
N LEU A 88 -9.89 -14.86 -6.51
CA LEU A 88 -8.52 -15.40 -6.53
C LEU A 88 -8.36 -16.56 -5.54
N LYS A 89 -8.86 -16.40 -4.31
CA LYS A 89 -8.81 -17.45 -3.31
C LYS A 89 -9.57 -18.71 -3.74
N ALA A 90 -10.77 -18.54 -4.30
CA ALA A 90 -11.57 -19.65 -4.82
C ALA A 90 -10.88 -20.39 -5.97
N ALA A 91 -10.06 -19.68 -6.76
CA ALA A 91 -9.24 -20.24 -7.83
C ALA A 91 -7.92 -20.87 -7.32
N GLY A 92 -7.63 -20.80 -6.03
CA GLY A 92 -6.39 -21.33 -5.44
C GLY A 92 -5.15 -20.51 -5.80
N ILE A 93 -5.31 -19.23 -6.13
CA ILE A 93 -4.19 -18.33 -6.45
C ILE A 93 -3.58 -17.82 -5.13
N PRO A 94 -2.31 -18.12 -4.84
CA PRO A 94 -1.63 -17.59 -3.67
C PRO A 94 -1.55 -16.06 -3.73
N MET A 95 -1.85 -15.40 -2.59
CA MET A 95 -1.79 -13.94 -2.52
C MET A 95 -1.28 -13.45 -1.18
N ALA A 96 -0.60 -12.30 -1.21
CA ALA A 96 -0.16 -11.61 -0.01
C ALA A 96 -0.44 -10.11 -0.09
N ILE A 97 -0.60 -9.49 1.08
CA ILE A 97 -0.52 -8.04 1.24
C ILE A 97 0.94 -7.67 1.50
N VAL A 98 1.44 -6.66 0.80
CA VAL A 98 2.81 -6.14 0.92
C VAL A 98 2.73 -4.63 1.10
N THR A 99 2.73 -4.18 2.34
CA THR A 99 2.43 -2.79 2.70
C THR A 99 3.60 -2.07 3.37
N SER A 100 3.69 -0.75 3.16
CA SER A 100 4.57 0.15 3.92
C SER A 100 4.04 0.46 5.32
N SER A 101 2.84 0.02 5.66
CA SER A 101 2.23 0.16 6.98
C SER A 101 2.88 -0.78 7.99
N ASN A 102 2.93 -0.34 9.26
CA ASN A 102 3.45 -1.12 10.37
C ASN A 102 2.40 -2.09 10.97
N ASP A 103 2.83 -2.96 11.86
CA ASP A 103 1.96 -3.94 12.52
C ASP A 103 0.84 -3.29 13.35
N ILE A 104 1.10 -2.12 13.96
CA ILE A 104 0.10 -1.41 14.79
C ILE A 104 -1.08 -0.98 13.92
N LYS A 105 -0.81 -0.33 12.79
CA LYS A 105 -1.84 0.06 11.84
C LYS A 105 -2.59 -1.15 11.28
N MET A 106 -1.86 -2.17 10.83
CA MET A 106 -2.50 -3.38 10.29
C MET A 106 -3.37 -4.09 11.32
N SER A 107 -3.03 -4.04 12.62
CA SER A 107 -3.90 -4.52 13.69
C SER A 107 -5.25 -3.78 13.74
N ASN A 108 -5.30 -2.48 13.44
CA ASN A 108 -6.56 -1.74 13.36
C ASN A 108 -7.38 -2.15 12.13
N ALA A 109 -6.73 -2.34 10.98
CA ALA A 109 -7.38 -2.87 9.78
C ALA A 109 -8.01 -4.26 10.03
N TYR A 110 -7.31 -5.16 10.75
CA TYR A 110 -7.83 -6.49 11.10
C TYR A 110 -9.01 -6.43 12.08
N LYS A 111 -9.07 -5.43 12.96
CA LYS A 111 -10.25 -5.21 13.83
C LYS A 111 -11.47 -4.78 13.03
N ALA A 112 -11.26 -3.92 12.00
CA ALA A 112 -12.32 -3.49 11.11
C ALA A 112 -12.77 -4.62 10.16
N HIS A 113 -11.82 -5.42 9.66
CA HIS A 113 -12.00 -6.47 8.68
C HIS A 113 -11.32 -7.77 9.08
N PRO A 114 -11.86 -8.53 10.06
CA PRO A 114 -11.26 -9.80 10.52
C PRO A 114 -11.09 -10.81 9.39
N GLU A 115 -11.98 -10.80 8.41
CA GLU A 115 -11.94 -11.68 7.24
C GLU A 115 -10.73 -11.47 6.33
N LEU A 116 -10.05 -10.33 6.44
CA LEU A 116 -8.88 -10.00 5.62
C LEU A 116 -7.77 -11.05 5.78
N LEU A 117 -7.52 -11.47 7.03
CA LEU A 117 -6.52 -12.51 7.32
C LEU A 117 -6.92 -13.90 6.78
N GLU A 118 -8.21 -14.13 6.57
CA GLU A 118 -8.68 -15.37 5.96
C GLU A 118 -8.56 -15.34 4.43
N MET A 119 -8.54 -14.17 3.82
CA MET A 119 -8.47 -14.02 2.36
C MET A 119 -7.06 -14.19 1.82
N VAL A 120 -6.02 -13.80 2.55
CA VAL A 120 -4.63 -13.83 2.09
C VAL A 120 -3.80 -14.91 2.78
N ASP A 121 -2.75 -15.37 2.11
CA ASP A 121 -1.83 -16.37 2.68
C ASP A 121 -0.79 -15.72 3.60
N LYS A 122 -0.47 -14.43 3.37
CA LYS A 122 0.50 -13.68 4.17
C LYS A 122 0.21 -12.18 4.13
N VAL A 123 0.61 -11.48 5.20
CA VAL A 123 0.76 -10.02 5.24
C VAL A 123 2.22 -9.72 5.57
N LEU A 124 2.85 -8.88 4.76
CA LEU A 124 4.19 -8.34 4.95
C LEU A 124 4.06 -6.84 5.22
N THR A 125 4.26 -6.48 6.46
CA THR A 125 4.30 -5.09 6.95
C THR A 125 5.70 -4.50 6.79
N SER A 126 5.88 -3.24 7.13
CA SER A 126 7.18 -2.55 7.06
C SER A 126 8.29 -3.25 7.86
N GLU A 127 7.94 -4.08 8.85
CA GLU A 127 8.87 -4.83 9.67
C GLU A 127 9.50 -6.05 8.95
N TYR A 128 8.96 -6.46 7.80
CA TYR A 128 9.46 -7.60 7.03
C TYR A 128 10.64 -7.29 6.11
N PHE A 129 10.92 -6.01 5.83
CA PHE A 129 11.96 -5.61 4.88
C PHE A 129 12.81 -4.47 5.42
N SER A 130 14.08 -4.44 5.00
CA SER A 130 15.06 -3.44 5.44
C SER A 130 15.03 -2.19 4.59
N LYS A 131 14.59 -2.31 3.33
CA LYS A 131 14.49 -1.23 2.37
C LYS A 131 13.04 -1.04 1.95
N SER A 132 12.55 0.17 2.17
CA SER A 132 11.19 0.55 1.79
C SER A 132 11.09 0.82 0.29
N LYS A 133 9.87 0.76 -0.26
CA LYS A 133 9.56 1.23 -1.61
C LYS A 133 10.20 2.62 -1.84
N PRO A 134 10.86 2.90 -2.95
CA PRO A 134 10.81 2.21 -4.24
C PRO A 134 11.80 1.04 -4.42
N ASP A 135 12.52 0.59 -3.38
CA ASP A 135 13.32 -0.63 -3.48
C ASP A 135 12.39 -1.85 -3.66
N PRO A 136 12.71 -2.81 -4.54
CA PRO A 136 11.86 -3.98 -4.80
C PRO A 136 11.86 -5.03 -3.69
N GLU A 137 12.65 -4.88 -2.63
CA GLU A 137 12.85 -5.90 -1.58
C GLU A 137 11.52 -6.46 -1.05
N CYS A 138 10.54 -5.60 -0.80
CA CYS A 138 9.26 -6.02 -0.24
C CYS A 138 8.50 -6.99 -1.15
N PHE A 139 8.45 -6.73 -2.46
CA PHE A 139 7.79 -7.60 -3.43
C PHE A 139 8.59 -8.87 -3.70
N LEU A 140 9.92 -8.79 -3.76
CA LEU A 140 10.79 -9.96 -3.89
C LEU A 140 10.62 -10.92 -2.70
N LYS A 141 10.51 -10.39 -1.47
CA LYS A 141 10.19 -11.19 -0.28
C LYS A 141 8.80 -11.83 -0.34
N GLY A 142 7.80 -11.10 -0.84
CA GLY A 142 6.47 -11.64 -1.06
C GLY A 142 6.49 -12.82 -2.04
N MET A 143 7.24 -12.69 -3.15
CA MET A 143 7.45 -13.78 -4.12
C MET A 143 8.13 -14.99 -3.48
N GLU A 144 9.22 -14.77 -2.73
CA GLU A 144 9.95 -15.83 -2.02
C GLU A 144 9.03 -16.61 -1.07
N ILE A 145 8.25 -15.90 -0.25
CA ILE A 145 7.35 -16.50 0.75
C ILE A 145 6.23 -17.31 0.09
N LEU A 146 5.68 -16.84 -1.03
CA LEU A 146 4.61 -17.52 -1.76
C LEU A 146 5.13 -18.54 -2.80
N GLY A 147 6.45 -18.68 -2.94
CA GLY A 147 7.06 -19.61 -3.89
C GLY A 147 6.88 -19.24 -5.35
N GLY A 148 6.74 -17.94 -5.65
CA GLY A 148 6.58 -17.43 -7.01
C GLY A 148 7.86 -16.84 -7.60
N THR A 149 7.82 -16.59 -8.91
CA THR A 149 8.88 -15.92 -9.66
C THR A 149 8.40 -14.57 -10.18
N PRO A 150 9.29 -13.62 -10.51
CA PRO A 150 8.88 -12.32 -11.07
C PRO A 150 7.92 -12.45 -12.27
N GLY A 151 8.21 -13.31 -13.24
CA GLY A 151 7.39 -13.50 -14.43
C GLY A 151 6.02 -14.14 -14.18
N GLU A 152 5.80 -14.70 -12.99
CA GLU A 152 4.54 -15.31 -12.57
C GLU A 152 3.81 -14.49 -11.50
N THR A 153 4.29 -13.29 -11.22
CA THR A 153 3.75 -12.40 -10.18
C THR A 153 3.02 -11.22 -10.79
N VAL A 154 1.86 -10.92 -10.23
CA VAL A 154 1.12 -9.68 -10.49
C VAL A 154 1.15 -8.83 -9.21
N VAL A 155 1.54 -7.57 -9.34
CA VAL A 155 1.56 -6.57 -8.26
C VAL A 155 0.45 -5.56 -8.51
N PHE A 156 -0.37 -5.27 -7.50
CA PHE A 156 -1.35 -4.18 -7.51
C PHE A 156 -0.84 -3.05 -6.62
N GLU A 157 -0.78 -1.83 -7.17
CA GLU A 157 -0.21 -0.65 -6.52
C GLU A 157 -0.82 0.66 -7.05
N ASP A 158 -0.79 1.72 -6.23
CA ASP A 158 -1.38 3.03 -6.54
C ASP A 158 -0.38 4.19 -6.43
N SER A 159 0.74 3.99 -5.71
CA SER A 159 1.75 5.01 -5.43
C SER A 159 2.92 4.97 -6.39
N PHE A 160 3.56 6.13 -6.64
CA PHE A 160 4.78 6.18 -7.48
C PHE A 160 5.92 5.30 -6.95
N HIS A 161 6.12 5.28 -5.62
CA HIS A 161 7.15 4.47 -5.00
C HIS A 161 6.87 2.97 -5.16
N GLY A 162 5.62 2.57 -4.93
CA GLY A 162 5.25 1.18 -5.03
C GLY A 162 5.22 0.66 -6.47
N LEU A 163 4.71 1.45 -7.42
CA LEU A 163 4.77 1.12 -8.85
C LEU A 163 6.22 0.94 -9.34
N THR A 164 7.12 1.82 -8.87
CA THR A 164 8.56 1.70 -9.18
C THR A 164 9.15 0.43 -8.59
N ALA A 165 8.83 0.11 -7.33
CA ALA A 165 9.27 -1.12 -6.67
C ALA A 165 8.73 -2.38 -7.39
N GLY A 166 7.45 -2.36 -7.77
CA GLY A 166 6.81 -3.45 -8.52
C GLY A 166 7.51 -3.72 -9.85
N ARG A 167 7.77 -2.68 -10.64
CA ARG A 167 8.54 -2.83 -11.90
C ARG A 167 9.97 -3.31 -11.66
N ALA A 168 10.65 -2.76 -10.66
CA ALA A 168 12.01 -3.18 -10.33
C ALA A 168 12.10 -4.64 -9.85
N SER A 169 11.02 -5.19 -9.29
CA SER A 169 10.92 -6.60 -8.92
C SER A 169 10.79 -7.56 -10.11
N GLY A 170 10.48 -7.03 -11.30
CA GLY A 170 10.25 -7.82 -12.53
C GLY A 170 8.85 -8.42 -12.64
N ALA A 171 7.92 -8.06 -11.76
CA ALA A 171 6.53 -8.49 -11.82
C ALA A 171 5.74 -7.74 -12.90
N LYS A 172 4.59 -8.31 -13.31
CA LYS A 172 3.53 -7.58 -14.02
C LYS A 172 2.89 -6.60 -13.02
N VAL A 173 2.83 -5.32 -13.35
CA VAL A 173 2.32 -4.27 -12.47
C VAL A 173 0.98 -3.74 -12.97
N ILE A 174 -0.03 -3.80 -12.12
CA ILE A 174 -1.34 -3.18 -12.35
C ILE A 174 -1.46 -1.98 -11.42
N GLY A 175 -1.53 -0.79 -12.02
CA GLY A 175 -1.67 0.47 -11.30
C GLY A 175 -3.14 0.76 -10.99
N LEU A 176 -3.45 1.21 -9.76
CA LEU A 176 -4.76 1.74 -9.40
C LEU A 176 -4.74 3.28 -9.43
N ALA A 177 -5.69 3.87 -10.14
CA ALA A 177 -5.85 5.32 -10.22
C ALA A 177 -6.69 5.88 -9.05
N THR A 178 -6.46 5.36 -7.85
CA THR A 178 -7.14 5.76 -6.61
C THR A 178 -6.45 6.94 -5.93
N THR A 179 -5.13 6.95 -5.95
CA THR A 179 -4.27 7.95 -5.28
C THR A 179 -3.70 8.96 -6.24
N ASN A 180 -3.33 8.52 -7.44
CA ASN A 180 -2.72 9.34 -8.47
C ASN A 180 -3.55 9.29 -9.77
N LYS A 181 -3.44 10.36 -10.58
CA LYS A 181 -4.12 10.38 -11.88
C LYS A 181 -3.62 9.26 -12.78
N ARG A 182 -4.55 8.64 -13.52
CA ARG A 182 -4.29 7.55 -14.48
C ARG A 182 -3.11 7.85 -15.41
N GLU A 183 -3.08 9.05 -15.97
CA GLU A 183 -2.05 9.46 -16.93
C GLU A 183 -0.66 9.56 -16.29
N ALA A 184 -0.60 9.88 -14.99
CA ALA A 184 0.65 10.02 -14.26
C ALA A 184 1.27 8.66 -13.92
N ILE A 185 0.45 7.64 -13.64
CA ILE A 185 0.92 6.30 -13.27
C ILE A 185 1.05 5.35 -14.46
N ALA A 186 0.36 5.60 -15.57
CA ALA A 186 0.37 4.73 -16.75
C ALA A 186 1.77 4.37 -17.28
N PRO A 187 2.79 5.27 -17.27
CA PRO A 187 4.14 4.89 -17.69
C PRO A 187 4.85 3.91 -16.77
N LEU A 188 4.35 3.71 -15.54
CA LEU A 188 4.99 2.90 -14.49
C LEU A 188 4.35 1.51 -14.31
N CYS A 189 3.32 1.17 -15.09
CA CYS A 189 2.61 -0.11 -14.97
C CYS A 189 2.26 -0.70 -16.33
N ASP A 190 1.87 -1.96 -16.34
CA ASP A 190 1.49 -2.68 -17.55
C ASP A 190 -0.01 -2.48 -17.87
N MET A 191 -0.80 -2.18 -16.84
CA MET A 191 -2.23 -1.88 -16.94
C MET A 191 -2.60 -0.85 -15.88
N VAL A 192 -3.59 0.00 -16.14
CA VAL A 192 -4.20 0.89 -15.15
C VAL A 192 -5.67 0.59 -15.01
N ILE A 193 -6.14 0.44 -13.78
CA ILE A 193 -7.56 0.30 -13.43
C ILE A 193 -7.98 1.43 -12.48
N ASP A 194 -9.26 1.75 -12.41
CA ASP A 194 -9.79 2.72 -11.44
C ASP A 194 -10.12 2.05 -10.10
N ASN A 195 -10.55 0.79 -10.16
CA ASN A 195 -10.85 -0.08 -9.02
C ASN A 195 -11.04 -1.52 -9.53
N PHE A 196 -11.47 -2.45 -8.66
CA PHE A 196 -11.62 -3.86 -9.00
C PHE A 196 -13.02 -4.25 -9.53
N THR A 197 -13.96 -3.31 -9.68
CA THR A 197 -15.38 -3.63 -9.99
C THR A 197 -15.54 -4.45 -11.28
N TYR A 198 -14.71 -4.19 -12.27
CA TYR A 198 -14.78 -4.86 -13.57
C TYR A 198 -13.57 -5.76 -13.86
N LEU A 199 -12.67 -5.93 -12.88
CA LEU A 199 -11.52 -6.80 -13.01
C LEU A 199 -11.91 -8.24 -12.65
N SER A 200 -11.41 -9.20 -13.41
CA SER A 200 -11.56 -10.64 -13.14
C SER A 200 -10.21 -11.36 -13.25
N LEU A 201 -10.14 -12.58 -12.72
CA LEU A 201 -8.94 -13.42 -12.87
C LEU A 201 -8.51 -13.59 -14.32
N ARG A 202 -9.46 -13.58 -15.30
CA ARG A 202 -9.14 -13.73 -16.72
C ARG A 202 -8.31 -12.59 -17.29
N ASP A 203 -8.39 -11.41 -16.68
CA ASP A 203 -7.65 -10.23 -17.13
C ASP A 203 -6.18 -10.27 -16.68
N LEU A 204 -5.83 -11.20 -15.77
CA LEU A 204 -4.47 -11.41 -15.30
C LEU A 204 -3.67 -12.39 -16.15
N ILE A 205 -4.37 -13.29 -16.84
CA ILE A 205 -3.84 -14.38 -17.66
C ILE A 205 -3.70 -13.91 -19.10
#